data_97c1405e372d45ee9121d137776ee058
#
_entry.id   97c1405e372d45ee9121d137776ee058
#
_cell.length_a   1.000
_cell.length_b   1.000
_cell.length_c   1.000
_cell.angle_alpha   90.00
_cell.angle_beta   90.00
_cell.angle_gamma   90.00
#
_symmetry.space_group_name_H-M   'P 1'
#
loop_
_entity.id
_entity.type
_entity.pdbx_description
1 polymer ?
#
loop_
_entity_poly.entity_id
_entity_poly.type
_entity_poly.pdbx_seq_one_letter_code
_entity_poly.pdbx_strand_id
1 'polypeptide(L)'
;MQSRYSLLQKKKRKWPYIVSGSILVVLIVGIVGWIWWNDWDIDKSMAPLGLSNNAEESVPAEEVEEKPVEEEPVVETPPEVEPEIDMSGAKGYVGNETLPEEPTYVEGVLIVSKKYPLPSTFAPGESKEARAAFEEMAAEATLSGYELVAFSTYRSFDYQTTLYGKYMSNDGQEAADRYSARPGYSEHQSGLAFDIGEQHFEQHFARESFGETEAGKWVAANAHKYGFIMRYPNGKEKITGYMYEPWHFRYVGKELAPKVYEAGTTLEEYLNL
;
A
#
# COMPACT_ATOMS: atom_id res chain seq x y z
N MET A 1 -39.71 60.18 16.23
CA MET A 1 -40.31 59.50 15.06
C MET A 1 -39.65 58.19 14.84
N GLN A 2 -40.23 57.08 15.27
CA GLN A 2 -39.67 55.73 15.07
C GLN A 2 -40.43 55.10 13.92
N SER A 3 -39.67 54.72 12.88
CA SER A 3 -40.16 53.97 11.72
C SER A 3 -40.01 52.47 11.98
N ARG A 4 -41.14 51.74 11.96
CA ARG A 4 -41.19 50.29 12.08
C ARG A 4 -40.89 49.66 10.70
N TYR A 5 -39.76 48.93 10.57
CA TYR A 5 -39.59 47.98 9.47
C TYR A 5 -39.89 46.57 9.97
N SER A 6 -41.01 46.01 9.49
CA SER A 6 -41.42 44.62 9.73
C SER A 6 -40.62 43.70 8.78
N LEU A 7 -39.82 42.83 9.33
CA LEU A 7 -39.11 41.73 8.61
C LEU A 7 -40.09 40.61 8.30
N LEU A 8 -40.53 40.53 7.06
CA LEU A 8 -41.19 39.33 6.52
C LEU A 8 -40.14 38.26 6.19
N GLN A 9 -39.88 37.33 7.11
CA GLN A 9 -39.11 36.14 6.80
C GLN A 9 -39.93 35.20 5.91
N LYS A 10 -39.55 35.04 4.66
CA LYS A 10 -40.06 34.00 3.76
C LYS A 10 -39.54 32.62 4.22
N LYS A 11 -40.42 31.82 4.79
CA LYS A 11 -40.17 30.42 5.14
C LYS A 11 -39.92 29.62 3.85
N LYS A 12 -38.66 29.25 3.56
CA LYS A 12 -38.28 28.38 2.42
C LYS A 12 -38.89 26.99 2.60
N ARG A 13 -39.73 26.59 1.66
CA ARG A 13 -40.43 25.29 1.62
C ARG A 13 -39.41 24.17 1.30
N LYS A 14 -39.08 23.29 2.29
CA LYS A 14 -38.12 22.20 2.19
C LYS A 14 -38.67 20.94 1.51
N TRP A 15 -39.78 20.99 0.77
CA TRP A 15 -40.49 19.81 0.30
C TRP A 15 -39.86 19.05 -0.88
N PRO A 16 -39.18 19.64 -1.86
CA PRO A 16 -38.64 18.85 -2.98
C PRO A 16 -37.49 17.90 -2.60
N TYR A 17 -36.77 18.18 -1.51
CA TYR A 17 -35.62 17.33 -1.09
C TYR A 17 -36.01 16.05 -0.34
N ILE A 18 -37.21 16.04 0.31
CA ILE A 18 -37.69 14.87 1.05
C ILE A 18 -38.19 13.79 0.08
N VAL A 19 -38.84 14.18 -1.01
CA VAL A 19 -39.35 13.22 -2.01
C VAL A 19 -38.20 12.57 -2.79
N SER A 20 -37.15 13.33 -3.17
CA SER A 20 -35.99 12.78 -3.86
C SER A 20 -35.16 11.83 -2.98
N GLY A 21 -35.02 12.15 -1.68
CA GLY A 21 -34.32 11.27 -0.73
C GLY A 21 -35.01 9.92 -0.53
N SER A 22 -36.37 9.92 -0.46
CA SER A 22 -37.15 8.71 -0.28
C SER A 22 -37.09 7.76 -1.49
N ILE A 23 -37.05 8.30 -2.72
CA ILE A 23 -36.90 7.50 -3.95
C ILE A 23 -35.52 6.87 -3.99
N LEU A 24 -34.45 7.61 -3.63
CA LEU A 24 -33.08 7.08 -3.61
C LEU A 24 -32.93 5.91 -2.61
N VAL A 25 -33.51 6.03 -1.42
CA VAL A 25 -33.47 4.95 -0.40
C VAL A 25 -34.19 3.69 -0.90
N VAL A 26 -35.35 3.82 -1.54
CA VAL A 26 -36.09 2.67 -2.09
C VAL A 26 -35.30 1.97 -3.19
N LEU A 27 -34.59 2.73 -4.05
CA LEU A 27 -33.74 2.15 -5.09
C LEU A 27 -32.53 1.40 -4.50
N ILE A 28 -31.88 1.96 -3.49
CA ILE A 28 -30.74 1.31 -2.81
C ILE A 28 -31.19 0.02 -2.14
N VAL A 29 -32.30 0.02 -1.41
CA VAL A 29 -32.86 -1.18 -0.77
C VAL A 29 -33.25 -2.24 -1.80
N GLY A 30 -33.79 -1.82 -2.94
CA GLY A 30 -34.12 -2.72 -4.04
C GLY A 30 -32.86 -3.39 -4.66
N ILE A 31 -31.79 -2.65 -4.88
CA ILE A 31 -30.53 -3.15 -5.43
C ILE A 31 -29.85 -4.11 -4.41
N VAL A 32 -29.77 -3.74 -3.15
CA VAL A 32 -29.19 -4.60 -2.10
C VAL A 32 -29.99 -5.89 -1.94
N GLY A 33 -31.33 -5.81 -1.96
CA GLY A 33 -32.20 -6.98 -1.92
C GLY A 33 -32.03 -7.90 -3.14
N TRP A 34 -31.81 -7.33 -4.35
CA TRP A 34 -31.54 -8.08 -5.58
C TRP A 34 -30.20 -8.82 -5.51
N ILE A 35 -29.14 -8.16 -5.07
CA ILE A 35 -27.80 -8.77 -4.92
C ILE A 35 -27.84 -9.86 -3.84
N TRP A 36 -28.53 -9.63 -2.71
CA TRP A 36 -28.71 -10.63 -1.65
C TRP A 36 -29.47 -11.88 -2.12
N TRP A 37 -30.48 -11.71 -2.98
CA TRP A 37 -31.23 -12.82 -3.61
C TRP A 37 -30.36 -13.70 -4.53
N ASN A 38 -29.29 -13.13 -5.08
CA ASN A 38 -28.32 -13.83 -5.93
C ASN A 38 -27.04 -14.25 -5.16
N ASP A 39 -27.14 -14.52 -3.86
CA ASP A 39 -26.03 -15.00 -3.01
C ASP A 39 -24.79 -14.09 -3.04
N TRP A 40 -24.97 -12.77 -3.17
CA TRP A 40 -23.91 -11.78 -3.34
C TRP A 40 -23.05 -11.97 -4.60
N ASP A 41 -23.50 -12.75 -5.55
CA ASP A 41 -22.84 -12.98 -6.83
C ASP A 41 -23.23 -11.85 -7.82
N ILE A 42 -22.27 -10.95 -8.06
CA ILE A 42 -22.47 -9.77 -8.92
C ILE A 42 -22.69 -10.21 -10.37
N ASP A 43 -22.00 -11.26 -10.84
CA ASP A 43 -22.11 -11.76 -12.23
C ASP A 43 -23.49 -12.37 -12.48
N LYS A 44 -24.03 -13.13 -11.52
CA LYS A 44 -25.42 -13.61 -11.58
C LYS A 44 -26.45 -12.48 -11.53
N SER A 45 -26.17 -11.45 -10.76
CA SER A 45 -27.05 -10.28 -10.63
C SER A 45 -27.08 -9.44 -11.89
N MET A 46 -25.99 -9.40 -12.68
CA MET A 46 -25.84 -8.60 -13.89
C MET A 46 -26.20 -9.36 -15.18
N ALA A 47 -26.24 -10.69 -15.16
CA ALA A 47 -26.56 -11.54 -16.31
C ALA A 47 -27.89 -11.17 -17.03
N PRO A 48 -29.00 -10.85 -16.31
CA PRO A 48 -30.25 -10.43 -16.96
C PRO A 48 -30.16 -9.09 -17.70
N LEU A 49 -29.11 -8.28 -17.42
CA LEU A 49 -28.89 -6.96 -18.04
C LEU A 49 -27.90 -7.03 -19.21
N GLY A 50 -27.40 -8.22 -19.58
CA GLY A 50 -26.44 -8.42 -20.68
C GLY A 50 -25.04 -7.86 -20.38
N LEU A 51 -24.67 -7.68 -19.11
CA LEU A 51 -23.41 -7.10 -18.66
C LEU A 51 -22.45 -8.13 -18.03
N SER A 52 -22.66 -9.43 -18.31
CA SER A 52 -21.76 -10.51 -17.84
C SER A 52 -20.64 -10.76 -18.84
N ASN A 53 -19.39 -10.81 -18.36
CA ASN A 53 -18.17 -10.97 -19.16
C ASN A 53 -17.74 -12.43 -19.34
N ASN A 54 -18.64 -13.39 -19.53
CA ASN A 54 -18.27 -14.77 -19.83
C ASN A 54 -18.38 -15.05 -21.33
N ALA A 55 -17.27 -14.85 -22.05
CA ALA A 55 -17.04 -15.44 -23.37
C ALA A 55 -16.10 -16.64 -23.16
N GLU A 56 -16.65 -17.83 -23.00
CA GLU A 56 -15.91 -19.09 -23.19
C GLU A 56 -15.76 -19.35 -24.71
N GLU A 57 -14.53 -19.16 -25.19
CA GLU A 57 -14.14 -19.52 -26.55
C GLU A 57 -13.62 -20.97 -26.54
N SER A 58 -14.42 -21.89 -27.10
CA SER A 58 -14.08 -23.30 -27.28
C SER A 58 -13.14 -23.45 -28.47
N VAL A 59 -11.90 -23.92 -28.23
CA VAL A 59 -10.93 -24.29 -29.28
C VAL A 59 -11.14 -25.77 -29.66
N PRO A 60 -11.25 -26.11 -30.94
CA PRO A 60 -11.33 -27.50 -31.38
C PRO A 60 -9.97 -28.21 -31.29
N ALA A 61 -9.98 -29.46 -30.86
CA ALA A 61 -8.80 -30.32 -30.81
C ALA A 61 -8.34 -30.68 -32.23
N GLU A 62 -7.08 -30.39 -32.53
CA GLU A 62 -6.39 -30.79 -33.77
C GLU A 62 -5.50 -32.02 -33.48
N GLU A 63 -5.65 -33.01 -34.32
CA GLU A 63 -5.02 -34.34 -34.28
C GLU A 63 -3.54 -34.21 -34.67
N VAL A 64 -2.62 -34.63 -33.78
CA VAL A 64 -1.17 -34.55 -34.03
C VAL A 64 -0.63 -35.85 -34.58
N GLU A 65 -0.19 -35.83 -35.84
CA GLU A 65 0.60 -36.92 -36.48
C GLU A 65 2.03 -36.97 -35.90
N GLU A 66 2.46 -38.14 -35.43
CA GLU A 66 3.83 -38.40 -34.99
C GLU A 66 4.81 -38.42 -36.18
N LYS A 67 5.86 -37.59 -36.13
CA LYS A 67 7.05 -37.68 -36.98
C LYS A 67 8.27 -38.17 -36.17
N PRO A 68 9.24 -38.84 -36.81
CA PRO A 68 10.34 -39.53 -36.12
C PRO A 68 11.33 -38.53 -35.45
N VAL A 69 11.81 -38.94 -34.29
CA VAL A 69 12.78 -38.21 -33.44
C VAL A 69 14.16 -38.23 -34.12
N GLU A 70 14.69 -37.05 -34.43
CA GLU A 70 16.07 -36.79 -34.82
C GLU A 70 16.82 -36.37 -33.54
N GLU A 71 17.97 -36.99 -33.24
CA GLU A 71 18.77 -36.72 -32.02
C GLU A 71 19.30 -35.28 -32.05
N GLU A 72 18.78 -34.44 -31.11
CA GLU A 72 19.29 -33.09 -30.91
C GLU A 72 20.57 -33.07 -30.02
N PRO A 73 21.46 -32.07 -30.24
CA PRO A 73 22.72 -31.96 -29.48
C PRO A 73 22.46 -31.60 -28.03
N VAL A 74 23.31 -32.10 -27.14
CA VAL A 74 23.34 -31.84 -25.70
C VAL A 74 23.30 -30.35 -25.43
N VAL A 75 22.18 -29.82 -25.02
CA VAL A 75 22.06 -28.45 -24.52
C VAL A 75 22.63 -28.43 -23.12
N GLU A 76 23.71 -27.66 -22.91
CA GLU A 76 24.21 -27.32 -21.58
C GLU A 76 23.06 -26.77 -20.73
N THR A 77 22.73 -27.44 -19.61
CA THR A 77 21.74 -26.95 -18.68
C THR A 77 22.15 -25.58 -18.15
N PRO A 78 21.27 -24.57 -18.20
CA PRO A 78 21.53 -23.29 -17.56
C PRO A 78 21.86 -23.51 -16.07
N PRO A 79 22.69 -22.65 -15.46
CA PRO A 79 23.01 -22.78 -14.04
C PRO A 79 21.72 -22.85 -13.23
N GLU A 80 21.66 -23.79 -12.30
CA GLU A 80 20.56 -23.99 -11.36
C GLU A 80 20.36 -22.67 -10.59
N VAL A 81 19.31 -21.92 -10.93
CA VAL A 81 18.95 -20.70 -10.20
C VAL A 81 18.47 -21.16 -8.84
N GLU A 82 19.21 -20.81 -7.80
CA GLU A 82 18.76 -21.04 -6.42
C GLU A 82 17.32 -20.50 -6.29
N PRO A 83 16.38 -21.27 -5.67
CA PRO A 83 15.02 -20.82 -5.56
C PRO A 83 14.97 -19.49 -4.80
N GLU A 84 14.43 -18.44 -5.44
CA GLU A 84 14.20 -17.17 -4.77
C GLU A 84 13.37 -17.39 -3.51
N ILE A 85 13.89 -16.94 -2.37
CA ILE A 85 13.19 -17.04 -1.08
C ILE A 85 11.98 -16.09 -1.16
N ASP A 86 10.79 -16.66 -1.16
CA ASP A 86 9.55 -15.88 -1.14
C ASP A 86 9.29 -15.32 0.26
N MET A 87 9.55 -14.03 0.47
CA MET A 87 9.36 -13.31 1.74
C MET A 87 7.94 -12.76 1.91
N SER A 88 7.02 -12.98 0.94
CA SER A 88 5.68 -12.40 0.99
C SER A 88 4.82 -12.93 2.13
N GLY A 89 3.93 -12.10 2.66
CA GLY A 89 2.96 -12.45 3.69
C GLY A 89 3.60 -13.12 4.91
N ALA A 90 3.01 -14.20 5.39
CA ALA A 90 3.47 -14.95 6.56
C ALA A 90 4.83 -15.64 6.38
N LYS A 91 5.22 -15.93 5.13
CA LYS A 91 6.47 -16.64 4.82
C LYS A 91 7.71 -15.88 5.28
N GLY A 92 7.68 -14.54 5.18
CA GLY A 92 8.79 -13.68 5.60
C GLY A 92 9.11 -13.74 7.09
N TYR A 93 8.17 -14.21 7.92
CA TYR A 93 8.39 -14.33 9.36
C TYR A 93 8.98 -15.70 9.77
N VAL A 94 8.94 -16.70 8.90
CA VAL A 94 9.36 -18.07 9.25
C VAL A 94 10.82 -18.10 9.69
N GLY A 95 11.06 -18.60 10.89
CA GLY A 95 12.38 -18.64 11.51
C GLY A 95 12.87 -17.34 12.15
N ASN A 96 12.06 -16.27 12.07
CA ASN A 96 12.40 -14.95 12.60
C ASN A 96 11.32 -14.42 13.59
N GLU A 97 10.58 -15.32 14.24
CA GLU A 97 9.44 -14.95 15.10
C GLU A 97 9.86 -14.40 16.47
N THR A 98 11.13 -14.55 16.84
CA THR A 98 11.66 -14.05 18.13
C THR A 98 12.24 -12.66 17.94
N LEU A 99 11.80 -11.70 18.78
CA LEU A 99 12.37 -10.35 18.78
C LEU A 99 13.78 -10.37 19.37
N PRO A 100 14.75 -9.62 18.78
CA PRO A 100 16.12 -9.53 19.27
C PRO A 100 16.23 -8.63 20.49
N GLU A 101 17.38 -8.66 21.16
CA GLU A 101 17.73 -7.70 22.23
C GLU A 101 18.23 -6.38 21.66
N GLU A 102 18.88 -6.42 20.47
CA GLU A 102 19.47 -5.26 19.80
C GLU A 102 18.97 -5.14 18.35
N PRO A 103 18.85 -3.94 17.81
CA PRO A 103 18.48 -3.73 16.40
C PRO A 103 19.62 -4.13 15.46
N THR A 104 19.27 -4.54 14.24
CA THR A 104 20.24 -4.95 13.23
C THR A 104 20.66 -3.76 12.36
N TYR A 105 21.96 -3.59 12.17
CA TYR A 105 22.55 -2.61 11.25
C TYR A 105 23.41 -3.33 10.21
N VAL A 106 23.24 -2.94 8.94
CA VAL A 106 24.07 -3.39 7.83
C VAL A 106 24.67 -2.17 7.14
N GLU A 107 25.98 -2.09 7.04
CA GLU A 107 26.70 -0.92 6.51
C GLU A 107 26.31 0.42 7.18
N GLY A 108 25.96 0.37 8.46
CA GLY A 108 25.51 1.54 9.22
C GLY A 108 24.03 1.90 9.04
N VAL A 109 23.30 1.18 8.20
CA VAL A 109 21.87 1.36 7.96
C VAL A 109 21.08 0.46 8.92
N LEU A 110 20.15 1.05 9.68
CA LEU A 110 19.20 0.29 10.50
C LEU A 110 18.25 -0.49 9.59
N ILE A 111 18.25 -1.81 9.70
CA ILE A 111 17.38 -2.68 8.92
C ILE A 111 16.17 -3.09 9.76
N VAL A 112 14.98 -2.92 9.18
CA VAL A 112 13.71 -3.39 9.78
C VAL A 112 12.91 -4.07 8.69
N SER A 113 12.62 -5.33 8.88
CA SER A 113 11.82 -6.14 7.97
C SER A 113 11.27 -7.37 8.68
N LYS A 114 10.56 -8.25 7.98
CA LYS A 114 10.09 -9.53 8.52
C LYS A 114 11.24 -10.46 8.97
N LYS A 115 12.42 -10.29 8.34
CA LYS A 115 13.64 -11.05 8.66
C LYS A 115 14.45 -10.38 9.79
N TYR A 116 14.37 -9.07 9.93
CA TYR A 116 15.16 -8.28 10.87
C TYR A 116 14.24 -7.44 11.77
N PRO A 117 13.63 -8.02 12.81
CA PRO A 117 12.77 -7.28 13.73
C PRO A 117 13.57 -6.37 14.67
N LEU A 118 12.87 -5.42 15.27
CA LEU A 118 13.35 -4.55 16.33
C LEU A 118 13.02 -5.15 17.70
N PRO A 119 13.82 -4.83 18.73
CA PRO A 119 13.43 -5.06 20.13
C PRO A 119 12.07 -4.41 20.45
N SER A 120 11.26 -5.05 21.27
CA SER A 120 10.00 -4.44 21.73
C SER A 120 10.21 -3.11 22.50
N THR A 121 11.38 -2.97 23.11
CA THR A 121 11.79 -1.77 23.87
C THR A 121 12.40 -0.66 23.00
N PHE A 122 12.62 -0.90 21.70
CA PHE A 122 13.20 0.09 20.80
C PHE A 122 12.18 1.21 20.52
N ALA A 123 12.40 2.38 21.11
CA ALA A 123 11.44 3.50 21.10
C ALA A 123 12.14 4.85 20.90
N PRO A 124 12.82 5.11 19.76
CA PRO A 124 13.54 6.34 19.52
C PRO A 124 12.65 7.58 19.33
N GLY A 125 11.36 7.38 19.05
CA GLY A 125 10.47 8.42 18.56
C GLY A 125 10.70 8.74 17.09
N GLU A 126 10.02 9.75 16.57
CA GLU A 126 10.22 10.23 15.21
C GLU A 126 11.62 10.86 15.03
N SER A 127 12.32 10.49 13.97
CA SER A 127 13.62 11.08 13.63
C SER A 127 13.47 12.55 13.24
N LYS A 128 14.17 13.42 13.98
CA LYS A 128 14.20 14.86 13.67
C LYS A 128 14.86 15.15 12.32
N GLU A 129 15.85 14.36 11.94
CA GLU A 129 16.53 14.49 10.66
C GLU A 129 15.61 14.09 9.50
N ALA A 130 14.91 12.96 9.62
CA ALA A 130 13.92 12.54 8.62
C ALA A 130 12.77 13.55 8.51
N ARG A 131 12.30 14.13 9.64
CA ARG A 131 11.29 15.18 9.64
C ARG A 131 11.77 16.42 8.90
N ALA A 132 12.95 16.91 9.16
CA ALA A 132 13.51 18.07 8.46
C ALA A 132 13.65 17.81 6.94
N ALA A 133 14.11 16.60 6.58
CA ALA A 133 14.21 16.19 5.18
C ALA A 133 12.83 16.11 4.49
N PHE A 134 11.81 15.62 5.20
CA PHE A 134 10.42 15.63 4.69
C PHE A 134 9.90 17.06 4.50
N GLU A 135 10.17 17.97 5.43
CA GLU A 135 9.74 19.38 5.33
C GLU A 135 10.41 20.10 4.14
N GLU A 136 11.71 19.82 3.88
CA GLU A 136 12.37 20.31 2.67
C GLU A 136 11.71 19.78 1.40
N MET A 137 11.39 18.48 1.34
CA MET A 137 10.70 17.85 0.23
C MET A 137 9.30 18.42 0.02
N ALA A 138 8.54 18.60 1.09
CA ALA A 138 7.18 19.16 1.03
C ALA A 138 7.18 20.61 0.56
N ALA A 139 8.19 21.41 0.98
CA ALA A 139 8.35 22.78 0.49
C ALA A 139 8.62 22.84 -1.02
N GLU A 140 9.47 21.94 -1.55
CA GLU A 140 9.74 21.85 -2.99
C GLU A 140 8.51 21.35 -3.77
N ALA A 141 7.77 20.36 -3.23
CA ALA A 141 6.53 19.87 -3.81
C ALA A 141 5.49 20.98 -3.94
N THR A 142 5.41 21.88 -2.95
CA THR A 142 4.50 23.04 -2.97
C THR A 142 4.81 23.96 -4.16
N LEU A 143 6.07 24.13 -4.56
CA LEU A 143 6.43 24.90 -5.76
C LEU A 143 5.94 24.24 -7.06
N SER A 144 5.72 22.92 -7.01
CA SER A 144 5.14 22.14 -8.10
C SER A 144 3.61 22.02 -8.02
N GLY A 145 2.99 22.63 -7.01
CA GLY A 145 1.54 22.67 -6.82
C GLY A 145 0.98 21.51 -5.96
N TYR A 146 1.83 20.76 -5.23
CA TYR A 146 1.42 19.64 -4.38
C TYR A 146 1.62 19.96 -2.90
N GLU A 147 0.58 19.83 -2.09
CA GLU A 147 0.65 20.02 -0.64
C GLU A 147 0.83 18.65 0.05
N LEU A 148 2.09 18.25 0.27
CA LEU A 148 2.39 16.95 0.89
C LEU A 148 2.19 16.99 2.40
N VAL A 149 1.65 15.89 2.93
CA VAL A 149 1.50 15.63 4.37
C VAL A 149 2.07 14.26 4.72
N ALA A 150 2.75 14.16 5.86
CA ALA A 150 3.12 12.89 6.46
C ALA A 150 2.01 12.50 7.44
N PHE A 151 1.07 11.65 6.99
CA PHE A 151 -0.13 11.30 7.77
C PHE A 151 0.12 10.20 8.81
N SER A 152 1.22 9.48 8.70
CA SER A 152 1.68 8.50 9.68
C SER A 152 3.21 8.46 9.68
N THR A 153 3.82 8.50 10.88
CA THR A 153 5.28 8.49 11.01
C THR A 153 5.71 7.50 12.10
N TYR A 154 6.18 7.95 13.26
CA TYR A 154 6.53 7.06 14.35
C TYR A 154 5.31 6.33 14.92
N ARG A 155 5.44 4.99 15.05
CA ARG A 155 4.46 4.13 15.75
C ARG A 155 5.19 3.27 16.79
N SER A 156 4.79 3.36 18.06
CA SER A 156 5.36 2.53 19.11
C SER A 156 5.02 1.05 18.92
N PHE A 157 5.78 0.18 19.57
CA PHE A 157 5.49 -1.27 19.61
C PHE A 157 4.05 -1.55 20.09
N ASP A 158 3.58 -0.89 21.15
CA ASP A 158 2.24 -1.08 21.71
C ASP A 158 1.14 -0.61 20.75
N TYR A 159 1.39 0.53 20.08
CA TYR A 159 0.46 1.02 19.06
C TYR A 159 0.37 0.02 17.90
N GLN A 160 1.50 -0.49 17.41
CA GLN A 160 1.52 -1.48 16.33
C GLN A 160 0.85 -2.79 16.76
N THR A 161 0.99 -3.19 18.03
CA THR A 161 0.29 -4.38 18.59
C THR A 161 -1.23 -4.21 18.49
N THR A 162 -1.74 -3.05 18.85
CA THR A 162 -3.17 -2.74 18.76
C THR A 162 -3.65 -2.68 17.31
N LEU A 163 -2.87 -2.02 16.44
CA LEU A 163 -3.20 -1.85 15.02
C LEU A 163 -3.21 -3.17 14.27
N TYR A 164 -2.16 -3.98 14.41
CA TYR A 164 -2.06 -5.29 13.79
C TYR A 164 -3.16 -6.24 14.29
N GLY A 165 -3.43 -6.25 15.61
CA GLY A 165 -4.51 -7.04 16.20
C GLY A 165 -5.88 -6.72 15.60
N LYS A 166 -6.14 -5.45 15.29
CA LYS A 166 -7.37 -5.02 14.61
C LYS A 166 -7.44 -5.57 13.17
N TYR A 167 -6.34 -5.47 12.40
CA TYR A 167 -6.29 -6.01 11.04
C TYR A 167 -6.44 -7.53 11.03
N MET A 168 -5.72 -8.22 11.91
CA MET A 168 -5.85 -9.67 12.07
C MET A 168 -7.28 -10.11 12.40
N SER A 169 -8.01 -9.33 13.22
CA SER A 169 -9.40 -9.63 13.57
C SER A 169 -10.37 -9.38 12.42
N ASN A 170 -10.11 -8.40 11.55
CA ASN A 170 -10.98 -8.05 10.43
C ASN A 170 -10.76 -8.95 9.21
N ASP A 171 -9.48 -9.17 8.84
CA ASP A 171 -9.09 -9.72 7.53
C ASP A 171 -8.40 -11.09 7.65
N GLY A 172 -8.11 -11.53 8.88
CA GLY A 172 -7.33 -12.73 9.17
C GLY A 172 -5.82 -12.47 9.07
N GLN A 173 -5.04 -13.37 9.67
CA GLN A 173 -3.60 -13.21 9.78
C GLN A 173 -2.89 -13.21 8.43
N GLU A 174 -3.27 -14.10 7.53
CA GLU A 174 -2.63 -14.24 6.21
C GLU A 174 -2.76 -12.95 5.39
N ALA A 175 -3.95 -12.34 5.36
CA ALA A 175 -4.17 -11.08 4.68
C ALA A 175 -3.43 -9.93 5.38
N ALA A 176 -3.55 -9.83 6.71
CA ALA A 176 -2.89 -8.79 7.50
C ALA A 176 -1.36 -8.78 7.31
N ASP A 177 -0.73 -9.95 7.25
CA ASP A 177 0.71 -10.09 7.05
C ASP A 177 1.22 -9.53 5.71
N ARG A 178 0.35 -9.30 4.72
CA ARG A 178 0.77 -8.75 3.42
C ARG A 178 0.89 -7.22 3.41
N TYR A 179 0.08 -6.54 4.22
CA TYR A 179 0.00 -5.07 4.22
C TYR A 179 0.28 -4.42 5.58
N SER A 180 0.42 -5.20 6.65
CA SER A 180 0.72 -4.68 7.99
C SER A 180 1.79 -5.51 8.67
N ALA A 181 2.77 -4.83 9.25
CA ALA A 181 3.81 -5.50 10.01
C ALA A 181 3.29 -6.00 11.36
N ARG A 182 3.76 -7.18 11.78
CA ARG A 182 3.62 -7.62 13.18
C ARG A 182 4.36 -6.66 14.11
N PRO A 183 4.00 -6.59 15.41
CA PRO A 183 4.74 -5.78 16.40
C PRO A 183 6.23 -6.15 16.43
N GLY A 184 7.09 -5.15 16.35
CA GLY A 184 8.54 -5.33 16.24
C GLY A 184 9.08 -5.36 14.81
N TYR A 185 8.23 -5.56 13.80
CA TYR A 185 8.65 -5.70 12.40
C TYR A 185 8.29 -4.48 11.54
N SER A 186 7.70 -3.45 12.14
CA SER A 186 7.29 -2.23 11.45
C SER A 186 8.43 -1.21 11.39
N GLU A 187 8.74 -0.70 10.20
CA GLU A 187 9.70 0.39 10.03
C GLU A 187 9.28 1.68 10.75
N HIS A 188 7.99 1.89 10.97
CA HIS A 188 7.50 3.04 11.74
C HIS A 188 8.00 3.05 13.18
N GLN A 189 8.33 1.89 13.77
CA GLN A 189 8.93 1.83 15.11
C GLN A 189 10.34 2.42 15.12
N SER A 190 11.02 2.47 13.99
CA SER A 190 12.33 3.10 13.86
C SER A 190 12.29 4.65 13.89
N GLY A 191 11.12 5.23 13.65
CA GLY A 191 10.96 6.67 13.46
C GLY A 191 11.50 7.21 12.13
N LEU A 192 11.89 6.31 11.21
CA LEU A 192 12.46 6.64 9.89
C LEU A 192 11.48 6.42 8.75
N ALA A 193 10.31 5.80 9.00
CA ALA A 193 9.29 5.58 7.99
C ALA A 193 8.21 6.67 8.04
N PHE A 194 7.84 7.15 6.87
CA PHE A 194 6.87 8.22 6.66
C PHE A 194 5.83 7.77 5.63
N ASP A 195 4.57 7.70 6.05
CA ASP A 195 3.45 7.52 5.14
C ASP A 195 3.03 8.91 4.62
N ILE A 196 3.24 9.13 3.33
CA ILE A 196 3.08 10.42 2.66
C ILE A 196 1.82 10.42 1.81
N GLY A 197 1.07 11.51 1.88
CA GLY A 197 -0.11 11.76 1.05
C GLY A 197 -0.17 13.23 0.62
N GLU A 198 -1.24 13.60 -0.04
CA GLU A 198 -1.53 14.97 -0.45
C GLU A 198 -2.69 15.52 0.38
N GLN A 199 -2.55 16.73 0.91
CA GLN A 199 -3.57 17.40 1.69
C GLN A 199 -4.84 17.59 0.86
N HIS A 200 -6.02 17.38 1.47
CA HIS A 200 -7.34 17.38 0.83
C HIS A 200 -7.63 16.22 -0.14
N PHE A 201 -6.75 15.21 -0.18
CA PHE A 201 -6.90 13.99 -0.99
C PHE A 201 -6.81 12.73 -0.12
N GLU A 202 -7.37 12.77 1.11
CA GLU A 202 -7.29 11.72 2.12
C GLU A 202 -7.87 10.38 1.66
N GLN A 203 -8.73 10.38 0.61
CA GLN A 203 -9.23 9.14 -0.01
C GLN A 203 -8.13 8.27 -0.63
N HIS A 204 -6.92 8.81 -0.85
CA HIS A 204 -5.75 8.11 -1.35
C HIS A 204 -4.76 7.69 -0.25
N PHE A 205 -4.99 8.07 1.02
CA PHE A 205 -4.10 7.72 2.12
C PHE A 205 -4.07 6.21 2.34
N ALA A 206 -2.86 5.64 2.48
CA ALA A 206 -2.61 4.22 2.60
C ALA A 206 -3.31 3.36 1.52
N ARG A 207 -3.32 3.85 0.28
CA ARG A 207 -3.91 3.16 -0.87
C ARG A 207 -2.98 3.21 -2.09
N GLU A 208 -2.99 2.16 -2.89
CA GLU A 208 -2.24 2.08 -4.15
C GLU A 208 -2.58 3.24 -5.11
N SER A 209 -3.82 3.73 -5.05
CA SER A 209 -4.27 4.86 -5.86
C SER A 209 -3.50 6.16 -5.62
N PHE A 210 -2.74 6.30 -4.52
CA PHE A 210 -1.83 7.42 -4.34
C PHE A 210 -0.73 7.43 -5.41
N GLY A 211 -0.20 6.27 -5.78
CA GLY A 211 0.81 6.15 -6.83
C GLY A 211 0.33 6.62 -8.22
N GLU A 212 -0.98 6.66 -8.45
CA GLU A 212 -1.58 7.14 -9.70
C GLU A 212 -1.82 8.66 -9.70
N THR A 213 -1.78 9.32 -8.54
CA THR A 213 -1.91 10.78 -8.43
C THR A 213 -0.66 11.48 -8.95
N GLU A 214 -0.79 12.73 -9.38
CA GLU A 214 0.36 13.53 -9.81
C GLU A 214 1.31 13.83 -8.63
N ALA A 215 0.77 14.04 -7.42
CA ALA A 215 1.57 14.17 -6.20
C ALA A 215 2.35 12.89 -5.88
N GLY A 216 1.71 11.72 -5.95
CA GLY A 216 2.37 10.43 -5.70
C GLY A 216 3.47 10.13 -6.70
N LYS A 217 3.26 10.41 -8.00
CA LYS A 217 4.29 10.32 -9.05
C LYS A 217 5.45 11.28 -8.79
N TRP A 218 5.13 12.51 -8.36
CA TRP A 218 6.15 13.50 -8.02
C TRP A 218 7.01 13.03 -6.84
N VAL A 219 6.39 12.51 -5.77
CA VAL A 219 7.12 11.98 -4.60
C VAL A 219 8.00 10.80 -5.02
N ALA A 220 7.46 9.83 -5.76
CA ALA A 220 8.21 8.68 -6.26
C ALA A 220 9.47 9.09 -7.06
N ALA A 221 9.35 10.16 -7.87
CA ALA A 221 10.45 10.65 -8.70
C ALA A 221 11.47 11.54 -7.95
N ASN A 222 11.11 12.11 -6.79
CA ASN A 222 11.92 13.14 -6.13
C ASN A 222 12.39 12.80 -4.72
N ALA A 223 11.73 11.88 -4.01
CA ALA A 223 11.99 11.59 -2.59
C ALA A 223 13.46 11.24 -2.30
N HIS A 224 14.13 10.57 -3.24
CA HIS A 224 15.54 10.17 -3.11
C HIS A 224 16.49 11.37 -2.93
N LYS A 225 16.17 12.55 -3.50
CA LYS A 225 16.96 13.78 -3.36
C LYS A 225 16.97 14.30 -1.92
N TYR A 226 15.97 13.90 -1.14
CA TYR A 226 15.77 14.30 0.26
C TYR A 226 16.12 13.16 1.24
N GLY A 227 16.68 12.05 0.75
CA GLY A 227 17.12 10.95 1.58
C GLY A 227 16.06 9.86 1.83
N PHE A 228 14.93 9.91 1.12
CA PHE A 228 13.88 8.90 1.20
C PHE A 228 13.90 7.94 0.01
N ILE A 229 13.59 6.69 0.26
CA ILE A 229 13.33 5.68 -0.77
C ILE A 229 11.88 5.21 -0.68
N MET A 230 11.24 4.89 -1.81
CA MET A 230 10.00 4.11 -1.82
C MET A 230 10.33 2.70 -1.32
N ARG A 231 9.81 2.34 -0.16
CA ARG A 231 10.27 1.15 0.56
C ARG A 231 9.74 -0.15 -0.04
N TYR A 232 8.50 -0.13 -0.52
CA TYR A 232 7.80 -1.30 -1.04
C TYR A 232 7.32 -1.05 -2.47
N PRO A 233 8.24 -1.09 -3.46
CA PRO A 233 7.92 -0.81 -4.85
C PRO A 233 7.14 -1.96 -5.50
N ASN A 234 6.39 -1.66 -6.56
CA ASN A 234 5.58 -2.62 -7.29
C ASN A 234 6.42 -3.79 -7.83
N GLY A 235 5.90 -5.01 -7.70
CA GLY A 235 6.53 -6.24 -8.17
C GLY A 235 7.66 -6.78 -7.28
N LYS A 236 7.91 -6.17 -6.11
CA LYS A 236 8.97 -6.55 -5.18
C LYS A 236 8.47 -7.23 -3.89
N GLU A 237 7.19 -7.62 -3.81
CA GLU A 237 6.61 -8.23 -2.60
C GLU A 237 7.38 -9.47 -2.11
N LYS A 238 7.87 -10.31 -3.03
CA LYS A 238 8.65 -11.50 -2.66
C LYS A 238 9.99 -11.18 -1.97
N ILE A 239 10.54 -9.99 -2.22
CA ILE A 239 11.81 -9.54 -1.66
C ILE A 239 11.57 -8.76 -0.37
N THR A 240 10.70 -7.75 -0.42
CA THR A 240 10.45 -6.84 0.70
C THR A 240 9.52 -7.45 1.76
N GLY A 241 8.71 -8.44 1.36
CA GLY A 241 7.71 -9.08 2.21
C GLY A 241 6.34 -8.39 2.22
N TYR A 242 6.23 -7.17 1.67
CA TYR A 242 5.02 -6.37 1.67
C TYR A 242 4.56 -6.03 0.25
N MET A 243 3.24 -5.89 0.09
CA MET A 243 2.65 -5.46 -1.17
C MET A 243 3.11 -4.05 -1.56
N TYR A 244 2.73 -3.60 -2.75
CA TYR A 244 3.05 -2.26 -3.22
C TYR A 244 2.43 -1.17 -2.34
N GLU A 245 3.26 -0.28 -1.81
CA GLU A 245 2.85 0.83 -0.94
C GLU A 245 3.44 2.15 -1.44
N PRO A 246 2.83 2.83 -2.42
CA PRO A 246 3.34 4.08 -2.99
C PRO A 246 3.37 5.25 -2.01
N TRP A 247 2.75 5.13 -0.87
CA TRP A 247 2.72 6.13 0.21
C TRP A 247 3.87 5.96 1.22
N HIS A 248 4.44 4.72 1.34
CA HIS A 248 5.41 4.37 2.38
C HIS A 248 6.84 4.65 1.94
N PHE A 249 7.45 5.67 2.56
CA PHE A 249 8.82 6.10 2.29
C PHE A 249 9.70 5.91 3.51
N ARG A 250 10.89 5.34 3.28
CA ARG A 250 11.90 5.12 4.29
C ARG A 250 13.05 6.12 4.13
N TYR A 251 13.36 6.85 5.22
CA TYR A 251 14.55 7.68 5.28
C TYR A 251 15.79 6.81 5.50
N VAL A 252 16.75 6.93 4.60
CA VAL A 252 18.06 6.25 4.63
C VAL A 252 19.23 7.23 4.49
N GLY A 253 18.93 8.54 4.46
CA GLY A 253 19.93 9.61 4.31
C GLY A 253 20.18 10.01 2.85
N LYS A 254 20.62 11.28 2.70
CA LYS A 254 20.81 11.92 1.37
C LYS A 254 21.95 11.31 0.57
N GLU A 255 22.83 10.51 1.16
CA GLU A 255 23.92 9.84 0.47
C GLU A 255 23.52 8.48 -0.12
N LEU A 256 22.67 7.73 0.59
CA LEU A 256 22.26 6.38 0.18
C LEU A 256 21.03 6.38 -0.72
N ALA A 257 20.02 7.20 -0.41
CA ALA A 257 18.77 7.19 -1.14
C ALA A 257 18.92 7.40 -2.66
N PRO A 258 19.74 8.33 -3.17
CA PRO A 258 19.98 8.46 -4.60
C PRO A 258 20.57 7.20 -5.23
N LYS A 259 21.49 6.52 -4.54
CA LYS A 259 22.15 5.32 -5.04
C LYS A 259 21.18 4.14 -5.19
N VAL A 260 20.31 3.93 -4.17
CA VAL A 260 19.26 2.91 -4.23
C VAL A 260 18.28 3.21 -5.36
N TYR A 261 17.87 4.49 -5.50
CA TYR A 261 16.97 4.93 -6.56
C TYR A 261 17.57 4.74 -7.96
N GLU A 262 18.81 5.17 -8.18
CA GLU A 262 19.52 5.05 -9.47
C GLU A 262 19.77 3.59 -9.84
N ALA A 263 20.02 2.71 -8.85
CA ALA A 263 20.17 1.28 -9.08
C ALA A 263 18.84 0.60 -9.45
N GLY A 264 17.68 1.22 -9.15
CA GLY A 264 16.36 0.65 -9.39
C GLY A 264 16.08 -0.59 -8.54
N THR A 265 16.70 -0.68 -7.35
CA THR A 265 16.66 -1.84 -6.45
C THR A 265 15.85 -1.54 -5.18
N THR A 266 15.44 -2.58 -4.46
CA THR A 266 14.99 -2.43 -3.07
C THR A 266 16.19 -2.22 -2.14
N LEU A 267 15.90 -1.85 -0.88
CA LEU A 267 16.96 -1.74 0.15
C LEU A 267 17.63 -3.10 0.39
N GLU A 268 16.84 -4.18 0.36
CA GLU A 268 17.34 -5.56 0.50
C GLU A 268 18.31 -5.95 -0.63
N GLU A 269 17.92 -5.69 -1.87
CA GLU A 269 18.75 -5.99 -3.04
C GLU A 269 20.04 -5.16 -3.02
N TYR A 270 19.94 -3.88 -2.65
CA TYR A 270 21.09 -2.96 -2.61
C TYR A 270 22.12 -3.38 -1.56
N LEU A 271 21.66 -3.85 -0.38
CA LEU A 271 22.51 -4.26 0.74
C LEU A 271 22.82 -5.76 0.76
N ASN A 272 22.35 -6.53 -0.22
CA ASN A 272 22.52 -8.00 -0.31
C ASN A 272 22.04 -8.75 0.96
N LEU A 273 20.79 -8.48 1.40
CA LEU A 273 20.19 -9.02 2.65
C LEU A 273 19.51 -10.37 2.43
#